data_dc4f95cbbb30ff61d83d0f028261a575
#
_entry.id   dc4f95cbbb30ff61d83d0f028261a575
#
_cell.length_a   1.000
_cell.length_b   1.000
_cell.length_c   1.000
_cell.angle_alpha   90.00
_cell.angle_beta   90.00
_cell.angle_gamma   90.00
#
_symmetry.space_group_name_H-M   'P 1'
#
loop_
_entity.id
_entity.type
_entity.pdbx_description
1 polymer ?
#
loop_
_entity_poly.entity_id
_entity_poly.type
_entity_poly.pdbx_seq_one_letter_code
_entity_poly.pdbx_strand_id
1 'polypeptide(L)'
;MAKRRRSYIPFIKHFDIKAGRILAGKYEVIQRLGRGWEGEVFLVREQMTDIERAVKLFFPHRNPGDRVANFYARKLHRLRHCPIAIQYHTRETITYRSEPITLLVSDFVEGVLLSDFLKRQRGRRLTAFQALHLLH
;
A
#
# COMPACT_ATOMS: atom_id res chain seq x y z
N MET A 1 44.91 8.82 7.38
CA MET A 1 43.68 8.57 6.58
C MET A 1 42.46 8.64 7.50
N ALA A 2 41.65 9.64 7.33
CA ALA A 2 40.41 9.75 8.09
C ALA A 2 39.43 8.66 7.62
N LYS A 3 39.07 7.72 8.50
CA LYS A 3 37.96 6.78 8.26
C LYS A 3 36.71 7.63 8.06
N ARG A 4 36.18 7.67 6.84
CA ARG A 4 34.81 8.19 6.60
C ARG A 4 33.88 7.41 7.52
N ARG A 5 33.38 8.07 8.55
CA ARG A 5 32.24 7.56 9.31
C ARG A 5 31.11 7.36 8.29
N ARG A 6 30.77 6.11 7.98
CA ARG A 6 29.51 5.80 7.32
C ARG A 6 28.43 6.41 8.21
N SER A 7 27.82 7.48 7.77
CA SER A 7 26.65 8.01 8.43
C SER A 7 25.63 6.88 8.45
N TYR A 8 25.28 6.40 9.64
CA TYR A 8 24.19 5.45 9.82
C TYR A 8 22.92 6.19 9.43
N ILE A 9 22.40 5.91 8.26
CA ILE A 9 21.07 6.38 7.85
C ILE A 9 20.10 5.37 8.46
N PRO A 10 19.31 5.76 9.45
CA PRO A 10 18.35 4.84 10.05
C PRO A 10 17.33 4.43 9.02
N PHE A 11 17.00 3.14 8.94
CA PHE A 11 15.95 2.64 8.05
C PHE A 11 14.61 3.31 8.36
N ILE A 12 13.89 3.70 7.30
CA ILE A 12 12.52 4.15 7.40
C ILE A 12 11.65 2.96 7.78
N LYS A 13 11.16 2.95 9.01
CA LYS A 13 10.28 1.90 9.55
C LYS A 13 8.82 2.32 9.61
N HIS A 14 8.56 3.58 9.33
CA HIS A 14 7.28 4.22 9.45
C HIS A 14 7.29 5.52 8.66
N PHE A 15 6.19 5.81 7.98
CA PHE A 15 5.98 7.06 7.26
C PHE A 15 5.14 8.00 8.11
N ASP A 16 5.73 9.11 8.53
CA ASP A 16 4.99 10.18 9.20
C ASP A 16 4.30 11.06 8.15
N ILE A 17 3.27 10.50 7.55
CA ILE A 17 2.47 11.15 6.52
C ILE A 17 1.09 11.43 7.08
N LYS A 18 0.75 12.71 7.15
CA LYS A 18 -0.52 13.18 7.70
C LYS A 18 -1.55 13.43 6.60
N ALA A 19 -2.83 13.40 6.99
CA ALA A 19 -3.92 13.81 6.11
C ALA A 19 -3.66 15.21 5.52
N GLY A 20 -4.00 15.38 4.25
CA GLY A 20 -3.78 16.62 3.51
C GLY A 20 -2.45 16.70 2.76
N ARG A 21 -1.49 15.80 3.03
CA ARG A 21 -0.24 15.76 2.26
C ARG A 21 -0.49 15.26 0.85
N ILE A 22 0.13 15.92 -0.13
CA ILE A 22 0.05 15.54 -1.54
C ILE A 22 1.22 14.64 -1.89
N LEU A 23 0.93 13.45 -2.40
CA LEU A 23 1.90 12.49 -2.92
C LEU A 23 1.95 12.55 -4.44
N ALA A 24 3.15 12.46 -5.00
CA ALA A 24 3.39 12.50 -6.45
C ALA A 24 2.69 13.67 -7.17
N GLY A 25 2.45 14.78 -6.48
CA GLY A 25 1.80 15.97 -7.01
C GLY A 25 0.30 15.83 -7.35
N LYS A 26 -0.35 14.73 -7.00
CA LYS A 26 -1.73 14.44 -7.41
C LYS A 26 -2.60 13.66 -6.43
N TYR A 27 -2.03 13.03 -5.42
CA TYR A 27 -2.78 12.20 -4.47
C TYR A 27 -2.78 12.84 -3.09
N GLU A 28 -3.92 13.33 -2.67
CA GLU A 28 -4.10 13.85 -1.32
C GLU A 28 -4.34 12.72 -0.33
N VAL A 29 -3.52 12.64 0.70
CA VAL A 29 -3.66 11.62 1.75
C VAL A 29 -4.88 11.93 2.61
N ILE A 30 -5.76 10.96 2.77
CA ILE A 30 -6.93 11.03 3.63
C ILE A 30 -6.64 10.37 4.98
N GLN A 31 -6.20 9.11 4.96
CA GLN A 31 -5.86 8.37 6.18
C GLN A 31 -4.96 7.17 5.88
N ARG A 32 -4.29 6.65 6.89
CA ARG A 32 -3.58 5.38 6.81
C ARG A 32 -4.57 4.23 6.96
N LEU A 33 -4.52 3.27 6.03
CA LEU A 33 -5.35 2.07 6.06
C LEU A 33 -4.69 0.91 6.79
N GLY A 34 -3.37 0.81 6.70
CA GLY A 34 -2.66 -0.28 7.33
C GLY A 34 -1.14 -0.18 7.19
N ARG A 35 -0.48 -1.04 7.92
CA ARG A 35 0.97 -1.18 7.93
C ARG A 35 1.35 -2.66 7.93
N GLY A 36 2.35 -3.01 7.14
CA GLY A 36 2.88 -4.36 7.06
C GLY A 36 4.41 -4.37 7.09
N TRP A 37 4.97 -5.53 6.80
CA TRP A 37 6.41 -5.76 6.74
C TRP A 37 7.11 -4.96 5.63
N GLU A 38 6.43 -4.79 4.51
CA GLU A 38 7.01 -4.19 3.30
C GLU A 38 6.77 -2.69 3.19
N GLY A 39 5.79 -2.16 3.90
CA GLY A 39 5.40 -0.77 3.78
C GLY A 39 4.07 -0.44 4.43
N GLU A 40 3.53 0.70 4.06
CA GLU A 40 2.26 1.21 4.60
C GLU A 40 1.29 1.53 3.46
N VAL A 41 0.01 1.35 3.73
CA VAL A 41 -1.08 1.64 2.78
C VAL A 41 -1.88 2.83 3.27
N PHE A 42 -2.13 3.77 2.37
CA PHE A 42 -2.91 4.97 2.63
C PHE A 42 -4.12 5.04 1.70
N LEU A 43 -5.22 5.54 2.22
CA LEU A 43 -6.33 6.04 1.42
C LEU A 43 -5.96 7.44 0.94
N VAL A 44 -6.04 7.64 -0.35
CA VAL A 44 -5.78 8.92 -1.00
C VAL A 44 -6.94 9.30 -1.91
N ARG A 45 -7.03 10.59 -2.22
CA ARG A 45 -7.94 11.12 -3.22
C ARG A 45 -7.13 11.71 -4.36
N GLU A 46 -7.41 11.27 -5.56
CA GLU A 46 -6.85 11.87 -6.77
C GLU A 46 -7.47 13.27 -6.99
N GLN A 47 -6.65 14.32 -6.94
CA GLN A 47 -7.14 15.69 -6.90
C GLN A 47 -7.94 16.11 -8.14
N MET A 48 -7.58 15.60 -9.31
CA MET A 48 -8.24 15.99 -10.57
C MET A 48 -9.61 15.35 -10.77
N THR A 49 -9.84 14.20 -10.16
CA THR A 49 -11.04 13.38 -10.41
C THR A 49 -11.90 13.17 -9.17
N ASP A 50 -11.41 13.54 -7.99
CA ASP A 50 -11.97 13.19 -6.67
C ASP A 50 -12.11 11.68 -6.42
N ILE A 51 -11.48 10.85 -7.25
CA ILE A 51 -11.55 9.39 -7.09
C ILE A 51 -10.64 8.96 -5.95
N GLU A 52 -11.18 8.15 -5.05
CA GLU A 52 -10.40 7.53 -3.98
C GLU A 52 -9.59 6.35 -4.51
N ARG A 53 -8.34 6.28 -4.06
CA ARG A 53 -7.37 5.22 -4.40
C ARG A 53 -6.70 4.70 -3.14
N ALA A 54 -6.18 3.49 -3.24
CA ALA A 54 -5.25 2.96 -2.25
C ALA A 54 -3.82 3.12 -2.77
N VAL A 55 -2.93 3.62 -1.92
CA VAL A 55 -1.51 3.81 -2.24
C VAL A 55 -0.68 3.04 -1.25
N LYS A 56 0.13 2.10 -1.73
CA LYS A 56 1.11 1.38 -0.92
C LYS A 56 2.48 1.99 -1.10
N LEU A 57 3.05 2.53 -0.04
CA LEU A 57 4.43 3.02 0.03
C LEU A 57 5.32 1.91 0.56
N PHE A 58 6.40 1.62 -0.17
CA PHE A 58 7.35 0.58 0.21
C PHE A 58 8.50 1.15 1.04
N PHE A 59 8.84 0.46 2.12
CA PHE A 59 10.07 0.79 2.84
C PHE A 59 11.29 0.49 1.96
N PRO A 60 12.24 1.43 1.77
CA PRO A 60 13.36 1.24 0.86
C PRO A 60 14.19 -0.02 1.14
N HIS A 61 14.44 -0.32 2.42
CA HIS A 61 15.22 -1.50 2.81
C HIS A 61 14.49 -2.83 2.58
N ARG A 62 13.16 -2.79 2.37
CA ARG A 62 12.32 -3.96 2.03
C ARG A 62 12.01 -4.06 0.54
N ASN A 63 12.45 -3.10 -0.24
CA ASN A 63 12.21 -3.01 -1.67
C ASN A 63 13.51 -2.70 -2.43
N PRO A 64 14.58 -3.49 -2.25
CA PRO A 64 15.86 -3.22 -2.89
C PRO A 64 15.74 -3.28 -4.42
N GLY A 65 16.18 -2.24 -5.11
CA GLY A 65 16.10 -2.13 -6.56
C GLY A 65 14.67 -2.21 -7.11
N ASP A 66 13.67 -1.82 -6.33
CA ASP A 66 12.25 -1.86 -6.68
C ASP A 66 11.70 -3.26 -7.03
N ARG A 67 12.38 -4.31 -6.63
CA ARG A 67 12.02 -5.69 -6.97
C ARG A 67 10.65 -6.08 -6.44
N VAL A 68 10.35 -5.72 -5.20
CA VAL A 68 9.09 -6.06 -4.53
C VAL A 68 7.94 -5.28 -5.16
N ALA A 69 8.08 -3.96 -5.31
CA ALA A 69 7.07 -3.12 -5.95
C ALA A 69 6.78 -3.57 -7.39
N ASN A 70 7.82 -3.84 -8.18
CA ASN A 70 7.67 -4.29 -9.56
C ASN A 70 7.05 -5.71 -9.65
N PHE A 71 7.36 -6.58 -8.70
CA PHE A 71 6.71 -7.90 -8.61
C PHE A 71 5.20 -7.75 -8.39
N TYR A 72 4.78 -6.93 -7.44
CA TYR A 72 3.35 -6.68 -7.20
C TYR A 72 2.66 -6.02 -8.38
N ALA A 73 3.27 -5.03 -9.00
CA ALA A 73 2.71 -4.38 -10.17
C ALA A 73 2.44 -5.38 -11.31
N ARG A 74 3.42 -6.23 -11.62
CA ARG A 74 3.27 -7.27 -12.65
C ARG A 74 2.24 -8.33 -12.27
N LYS A 75 2.21 -8.75 -11.01
CA LYS A 75 1.24 -9.73 -10.51
C LYS A 75 -0.19 -9.20 -10.63
N LEU A 76 -0.44 -7.98 -10.16
CA LEU A 76 -1.75 -7.34 -10.26
C LEU A 76 -2.16 -7.12 -11.72
N HIS A 77 -1.24 -6.73 -12.58
CA HIS A 77 -1.51 -6.58 -14.00
C HIS A 77 -1.92 -7.90 -14.67
N ARG A 78 -1.28 -9.01 -14.32
CA ARG A 78 -1.68 -10.36 -14.80
C ARG A 78 -3.08 -10.74 -14.34
N LEU A 79 -3.48 -10.28 -13.16
CA LEU A 79 -4.80 -10.54 -12.56
C LEU A 79 -5.86 -9.52 -12.98
N ARG A 80 -5.59 -8.62 -13.92
CA ARG A 80 -6.48 -7.50 -14.29
C ARG A 80 -7.87 -7.92 -14.76
N HIS A 81 -8.03 -9.14 -15.24
CA HIS A 81 -9.32 -9.70 -15.65
C HIS A 81 -10.02 -10.52 -14.56
N CYS A 82 -9.39 -10.67 -13.40
CA CYS A 82 -9.96 -11.34 -12.26
C CYS A 82 -10.87 -10.35 -11.49
N PRO A 83 -12.18 -10.57 -11.41
CA PRO A 83 -13.11 -9.61 -10.81
C PRO A 83 -12.94 -9.42 -9.30
N ILE A 84 -12.28 -10.35 -8.62
CA ILE A 84 -12.00 -10.27 -7.19
C ILE A 84 -10.61 -9.69 -6.86
N ALA A 85 -9.79 -9.44 -7.86
CA ALA A 85 -8.47 -8.85 -7.67
C ALA A 85 -8.54 -7.33 -7.74
N ILE A 86 -7.79 -6.67 -6.84
CA ILE A 86 -7.62 -5.22 -6.86
C ILE A 86 -6.91 -4.82 -8.15
N GLN A 87 -7.43 -3.81 -8.83
CA GLN A 87 -6.83 -3.30 -10.06
C GLN A 87 -5.65 -2.38 -9.73
N TYR A 88 -4.53 -2.67 -10.37
CA TYR A 88 -3.34 -1.82 -10.38
C TYR A 88 -3.51 -0.69 -11.38
N HIS A 89 -3.17 0.54 -10.99
CA HIS A 89 -3.24 1.71 -11.86
C HIS A 89 -1.87 2.18 -12.32
N THR A 90 -1.01 2.53 -11.39
CA THR A 90 0.31 3.10 -11.71
C THR A 90 1.31 2.92 -10.59
N ARG A 91 2.58 3.06 -10.95
CA ARG A 91 3.71 3.13 -10.06
C ARG A 91 4.30 4.55 -10.11
N GLU A 92 4.51 5.14 -8.96
CA GLU A 92 5.11 6.47 -8.82
C GLU A 92 6.31 6.41 -7.88
N THR A 93 7.13 7.45 -7.91
CA THR A 93 8.22 7.64 -6.96
C THR A 93 8.09 9.01 -6.32
N ILE A 94 8.24 9.07 -5.02
CA ILE A 94 8.28 10.34 -4.26
C ILE A 94 9.58 10.45 -3.51
N THR A 95 9.93 11.64 -3.07
CA THR A 95 11.05 11.87 -2.15
C THR A 95 10.51 12.03 -0.73
N TYR A 96 11.01 11.23 0.18
CA TYR A 96 10.68 11.30 1.60
C TYR A 96 11.97 11.23 2.42
N ARG A 97 12.23 12.26 3.23
CA ARG A 97 13.47 12.39 4.02
C ARG A 97 14.75 12.18 3.18
N SER A 98 14.77 12.80 1.99
CA SER A 98 15.87 12.70 1.01
C SER A 98 16.08 11.31 0.40
N GLU A 99 15.16 10.38 0.59
CA GLU A 99 15.18 9.06 -0.04
C GLU A 99 14.07 8.91 -1.07
N PRO A 100 14.34 8.25 -2.21
CA PRO A 100 13.29 7.90 -3.16
C PRO A 100 12.44 6.76 -2.58
N ILE A 101 11.14 6.96 -2.54
CA ILE A 101 10.15 5.99 -2.09
C ILE A 101 9.27 5.61 -3.27
N THR A 102 9.23 4.33 -3.56
CA THR A 102 8.32 3.78 -4.56
C THR A 102 6.96 3.54 -3.96
N LEU A 103 5.93 3.92 -4.69
CA LEU A 103 4.54 3.66 -4.34
C LEU A 103 3.78 3.02 -5.49
N LEU A 104 2.83 2.18 -5.16
CA LEU A 104 1.85 1.62 -6.09
C LEU A 104 0.48 2.20 -5.81
N VAL A 105 -0.19 2.64 -6.87
CA VAL A 105 -1.56 3.12 -6.83
C VAL A 105 -2.48 2.04 -7.37
N SER A 106 -3.50 1.71 -6.62
CA SER A 106 -4.51 0.71 -6.97
C SER A 106 -5.90 1.19 -6.62
N ASP A 107 -6.91 0.41 -6.99
CA ASP A 107 -8.27 0.65 -6.53
C ASP A 107 -8.32 0.65 -5.01
N PHE A 108 -9.15 1.53 -4.46
CA PHE A 108 -9.60 1.43 -3.08
C PHE A 108 -10.87 0.60 -3.02
N VAL A 109 -10.86 -0.41 -2.17
CA VAL A 109 -12.04 -1.24 -1.89
C VAL A 109 -12.53 -0.89 -0.50
N GLU A 110 -13.71 -0.30 -0.44
CA GLU A 110 -14.38 -0.02 0.84
C GLU A 110 -14.83 -1.34 1.47
N GLY A 111 -14.53 -1.51 2.74
CA GLY A 111 -14.87 -2.73 3.46
C GLY A 111 -14.05 -2.92 4.72
N VAL A 112 -14.19 -4.09 5.31
CA VAL A 112 -13.39 -4.52 6.46
C VAL A 112 -12.43 -5.63 6.06
N LEU A 113 -11.26 -5.66 6.70
CA LEU A 113 -10.33 -6.76 6.50
C LEU A 113 -10.97 -8.08 6.92
N LEU A 114 -10.70 -9.13 6.15
CA LEU A 114 -11.20 -10.48 6.46
C LEU A 114 -10.77 -10.92 7.87
N SER A 115 -9.54 -10.58 8.29
CA SER A 115 -9.07 -10.85 9.63
C SER A 115 -9.92 -10.19 10.72
N ASP A 116 -10.35 -8.95 10.49
CA ASP A 116 -11.20 -8.22 11.44
C ASP A 116 -12.63 -8.73 11.42
N PHE A 117 -13.13 -9.07 10.25
CA PHE A 117 -14.42 -9.74 10.11
C PHE A 117 -14.44 -11.07 10.87
N LEU A 118 -13.41 -11.91 10.71
CA LEU A 118 -13.28 -13.18 11.42
C LEU A 118 -13.21 -13.03 12.94
N LYS A 119 -12.52 -11.98 13.44
CA LYS A 119 -12.48 -11.70 14.89
C LYS A 119 -13.85 -11.39 15.47
N ARG A 120 -14.76 -10.83 14.69
CA ARG A 120 -16.13 -10.51 15.09
C ARG A 120 -17.07 -11.73 15.03
N GLN A 121 -16.68 -12.80 14.33
CA GLN A 121 -17.48 -14.00 14.20
C GLN A 121 -17.34 -14.89 15.43
N ARG A 122 -18.44 -15.54 15.81
CA ARG A 122 -18.46 -16.54 16.89
C ARG A 122 -17.53 -17.71 16.52
N GLY A 123 -16.55 -18.00 17.39
CA GLY A 123 -15.57 -19.03 17.13
C GLY A 123 -14.49 -18.67 16.09
N ARG A 124 -14.44 -17.43 15.62
CA ARG A 124 -13.47 -16.92 14.62
C ARG A 124 -13.43 -17.76 13.34
N ARG A 125 -14.57 -18.30 12.93
CA ARG A 125 -14.72 -19.14 11.73
C ARG A 125 -15.83 -18.60 10.86
N LEU A 126 -15.69 -18.79 9.56
CA LEU A 126 -16.76 -18.56 8.62
C LEU A 126 -17.74 -19.72 8.64
N THR A 127 -19.03 -19.45 8.50
CA THR A 127 -20.02 -20.48 8.14
C THR A 127 -19.77 -20.92 6.71
N ALA A 128 -20.25 -22.12 6.32
CA ALA A 128 -20.14 -22.59 4.94
C ALA A 128 -20.76 -21.59 3.94
N PHE A 129 -21.89 -20.99 4.31
CA PHE A 129 -22.54 -19.96 3.48
C PHE A 129 -21.69 -18.71 3.31
N GLN A 130 -21.08 -18.19 4.40
CA GLN A 130 -20.18 -17.04 4.33
C GLN A 130 -18.93 -17.33 3.50
N ALA A 131 -18.36 -18.53 3.63
CA ALA A 131 -17.20 -18.94 2.84
C ALA A 131 -17.54 -19.00 1.35
N LEU A 132 -18.68 -19.57 0.99
CA LEU A 132 -19.14 -19.62 -0.40
C LEU A 132 -19.41 -18.23 -0.97
N HIS A 133 -19.98 -17.33 -0.17
CA HIS A 133 -20.27 -15.96 -0.61
C HIS A 133 -19.00 -15.13 -0.86
N LEU A 134 -17.92 -15.40 -0.13
CA LEU A 134 -16.62 -14.77 -0.38
C LEU A 134 -15.92 -15.28 -1.64
N LEU A 135 -16.23 -16.48 -2.11
CA LEU A 135 -15.65 -17.10 -3.31
C LEU A 135 -16.41 -16.73 -4.61
N HIS A 136 -17.56 -16.12 -4.51
CA HIS A 136 -18.37 -15.62 -5.60
C HIS A 136 -18.35 -14.10 -5.67
#